data_ea7bd5f75c4e1ad802e8e1106b4404c2
#
_entry.id   ea7bd5f75c4e1ad802e8e1106b4404c2
#
_cell.length_a   1.000
_cell.length_b   1.000
_cell.length_c   1.000
_cell.angle_alpha   90.00
_cell.angle_beta   90.00
_cell.angle_gamma   90.00
#
_symmetry.space_group_name_H-M   'P 1'
#
loop_
_entity.id
_entity.type
_entity.pdbx_description
1 polymer ?
#
loop_
_entity_poly.entity_id
_entity_poly.type
_entity_poly.pdbx_seq_one_letter_code
_entity_poly.pdbx_strand_id
1 'polypeptide(L)'
;MRPGRLIYWILPLVILQVAGCWLYLRGQGEKALTPLPEVSEPIIPVDWVEDLNTTINNDLSNLPAMDRVVDSFMRFWSLKGVSLAVVRNDSLLYARGYGKADPSTPMTPGTTLRLASVSKLLTAIGIMRLQEQGKVFLETPVFGPFGVLNEYDRYIKDDNYYLMTVGHLLRHQGGFTTRGGDVMFSTQRFMQKHGLSEPPSSEFLVRKEVARSLQFEPGTSQEYSNFGYLLLSMIIEKVAEMPYEEFMQKEVFEPAHCHGFRLGGDYLQDRLPGETCYFVQPDDQPVVSFDGKYASTIRCYGGNYISGLYGAGGWIGSTVELARLVSSIDGVGPVPDLLDPFSVRQMTVWYDDETYGLGWLDCRPDGEWTRTGSFAGTSALIKKYADGEMWILVTNTSTWRGSRFTRNTGALCFNLRSRFDSQLPKRDLFRAN
;
A
#
# COMPACT_ATOMS: atom_id res chain seq x y z
N MET A 1 -39.75 -6.08 41.67
CA MET A 1 -38.92 -7.32 41.76
C MET A 1 -37.52 -6.92 42.13
N ARG A 2 -36.90 -7.49 43.14
CA ARG A 2 -35.56 -7.10 43.62
C ARG A 2 -34.48 -7.61 42.67
N PRO A 3 -33.47 -6.83 42.25
CA PRO A 3 -32.50 -7.20 41.26
C PRO A 3 -31.50 -8.28 41.67
N GLY A 4 -31.56 -8.80 42.89
CA GLY A 4 -30.57 -9.76 43.41
C GLY A 4 -30.79 -11.24 43.05
N ARG A 5 -31.89 -11.62 42.42
CA ARG A 5 -32.19 -13.05 42.10
C ARG A 5 -31.78 -13.48 40.68
N LEU A 6 -31.51 -12.53 39.78
CA LEU A 6 -31.13 -12.84 38.39
C LEU A 6 -29.65 -13.28 38.26
N ILE A 7 -28.80 -12.74 39.13
CA ILE A 7 -27.35 -13.03 39.12
C ILE A 7 -27.05 -14.50 39.50
N TYR A 8 -27.85 -15.12 40.38
CA TYR A 8 -27.63 -16.50 40.83
C TYR A 8 -27.93 -17.57 39.76
N TRP A 9 -28.64 -17.22 38.68
CA TRP A 9 -28.97 -18.14 37.59
C TRP A 9 -28.08 -17.94 36.35
N ILE A 10 -27.47 -16.76 36.21
CA ILE A 10 -26.59 -16.41 35.06
C ILE A 10 -25.20 -16.97 35.29
N LEU A 11 -24.66 -16.91 36.52
CA LEU A 11 -23.33 -17.39 36.85
C LEU A 11 -23.11 -18.88 36.57
N PRO A 12 -24.02 -19.80 36.91
CA PRO A 12 -23.88 -21.23 36.56
C PRO A 12 -23.94 -21.48 35.05
N LEU A 13 -24.75 -20.69 34.29
CA LEU A 13 -24.87 -20.84 32.85
C LEU A 13 -23.57 -20.43 32.12
N VAL A 14 -22.96 -19.34 32.55
CA VAL A 14 -21.68 -18.90 32.01
C VAL A 14 -20.56 -19.86 32.34
N ILE A 15 -20.52 -20.41 33.56
CA ILE A 15 -19.53 -21.44 33.97
C ILE A 15 -19.72 -22.73 33.15
N LEU A 16 -20.96 -23.15 32.88
CA LEU A 16 -21.25 -24.31 32.04
C LEU A 16 -20.88 -24.10 30.57
N GLN A 17 -21.05 -22.87 30.03
CA GLN A 17 -20.62 -22.57 28.68
C GLN A 17 -19.10 -22.53 28.56
N VAL A 18 -18.38 -21.93 29.52
CA VAL A 18 -16.91 -21.90 29.54
C VAL A 18 -16.35 -23.32 29.75
N ALA A 19 -16.94 -24.12 30.62
CA ALA A 19 -16.56 -25.53 30.83
C ALA A 19 -16.87 -26.38 29.59
N GLY A 20 -18.00 -26.14 28.91
CA GLY A 20 -18.36 -26.81 27.67
C GLY A 20 -17.39 -26.46 26.51
N CYS A 21 -17.00 -25.21 26.38
CA CYS A 21 -16.01 -24.76 25.42
C CYS A 21 -14.62 -25.36 25.72
N TRP A 22 -14.23 -25.41 27.01
CA TRP A 22 -12.97 -26.01 27.44
C TRP A 22 -12.92 -27.53 27.21
N LEU A 23 -14.04 -28.25 27.48
CA LEU A 23 -14.18 -29.67 27.20
C LEU A 23 -14.26 -29.96 25.69
N TYR A 24 -14.90 -29.09 24.90
CA TYR A 24 -14.91 -29.17 23.43
C TYR A 24 -13.52 -29.00 22.84
N LEU A 25 -12.77 -27.99 23.32
CA LEU A 25 -11.37 -27.77 22.92
C LEU A 25 -10.43 -28.87 23.36
N ARG A 26 -10.70 -29.50 24.50
CA ARG A 26 -9.95 -30.68 25.00
C ARG A 26 -10.34 -31.99 24.33
N GLY A 27 -11.59 -32.11 23.84
CA GLY A 27 -12.09 -33.28 23.11
C GLY A 27 -11.76 -33.30 21.62
N GLN A 28 -11.26 -32.20 21.07
CA GLN A 28 -10.59 -32.12 19.76
C GLN A 28 -9.15 -32.64 19.95
N GLY A 29 -9.09 -33.92 20.34
CA GLY A 29 -7.90 -34.63 20.77
C GLY A 29 -6.64 -34.18 20.03
N GLU A 30 -5.56 -34.13 20.78
CA GLU A 30 -4.19 -34.14 20.31
C GLU A 30 -4.01 -35.00 19.05
N LYS A 31 -4.42 -34.49 17.91
CA LYS A 31 -3.72 -34.83 16.69
C LYS A 31 -2.35 -34.19 16.89
N ALA A 32 -1.41 -35.04 17.32
CA ALA A 32 -0.01 -34.69 17.39
C ALA A 32 0.30 -33.87 16.13
N LEU A 33 0.51 -32.61 16.32
CA LEU A 33 1.12 -31.76 15.30
C LEU A 33 2.42 -32.48 15.00
N THR A 34 2.51 -33.07 13.83
CA THR A 34 3.78 -33.58 13.32
C THR A 34 4.77 -32.45 13.52
N PRO A 35 5.88 -32.66 14.28
CA PRO A 35 6.86 -31.58 14.43
C PRO A 35 7.25 -31.15 13.02
N LEU A 36 7.16 -29.85 12.75
CA LEU A 36 7.76 -29.29 11.54
C LEU A 36 9.21 -29.77 11.54
N PRO A 37 9.74 -30.32 10.41
CA PRO A 37 11.12 -30.70 10.35
C PRO A 37 11.95 -29.51 10.80
N GLU A 38 12.84 -29.70 11.78
CA GLU A 38 13.89 -28.75 12.09
C GLU A 38 14.72 -28.56 10.82
N VAL A 39 14.45 -27.53 10.07
CA VAL A 39 15.31 -27.11 8.98
C VAL A 39 16.47 -26.34 9.62
N SER A 40 17.39 -27.08 10.20
CA SER A 40 18.70 -26.57 10.53
C SER A 40 19.65 -26.77 9.33
N GLU A 41 19.32 -26.18 8.19
CA GLU A 41 20.36 -25.89 7.22
C GLU A 41 21.12 -24.67 7.73
N PRO A 42 22.49 -24.68 7.69
CA PRO A 42 23.26 -23.48 8.02
C PRO A 42 22.78 -22.37 7.09
N ILE A 43 22.28 -21.29 7.67
CA ILE A 43 21.96 -20.06 6.94
C ILE A 43 23.28 -19.59 6.35
N ILE A 44 23.53 -19.91 5.08
CA ILE A 44 24.63 -19.33 4.33
C ILE A 44 24.33 -17.83 4.29
N PRO A 45 25.22 -16.95 4.76
CA PRO A 45 25.00 -15.52 4.64
C PRO A 45 24.75 -15.20 3.17
N VAL A 46 23.56 -14.70 2.87
CA VAL A 46 23.23 -14.28 1.51
C VAL A 46 23.80 -12.88 1.35
N ASP A 47 24.73 -12.69 0.43
CA ASP A 47 25.22 -11.36 0.07
C ASP A 47 24.11 -10.61 -0.68
N TRP A 48 23.24 -9.98 0.09
CA TRP A 48 22.24 -9.08 -0.48
C TRP A 48 22.91 -7.80 -0.99
N VAL A 49 22.43 -7.31 -2.12
CA VAL A 49 22.77 -5.95 -2.58
C VAL A 49 22.15 -4.97 -1.57
N GLU A 50 22.98 -4.23 -0.86
CA GLU A 50 22.55 -3.27 0.16
C GLU A 50 21.81 -2.09 -0.47
N ASP A 51 22.38 -1.48 -1.50
CA ASP A 51 21.76 -0.36 -2.21
C ASP A 51 21.33 -0.79 -3.63
N LEU A 52 20.09 -1.22 -3.74
CA LEU A 52 19.50 -1.62 -5.01
C LEU A 52 19.41 -0.46 -6.00
N ASN A 53 19.16 0.75 -5.50
CA ASN A 53 18.87 1.91 -6.34
C ASN A 53 20.11 2.37 -7.13
N THR A 54 21.28 2.25 -6.56
CA THR A 54 22.56 2.59 -7.23
C THR A 54 23.21 1.40 -7.91
N THR A 55 23.03 0.19 -7.41
CA THR A 55 23.67 -1.01 -7.93
C THR A 55 22.96 -1.56 -9.16
N ILE A 56 21.61 -1.59 -9.16
CA ILE A 56 20.84 -2.12 -10.28
C ILE A 56 20.66 -1.04 -11.35
N ASN A 57 21.29 -1.24 -12.49
CA ASN A 57 21.26 -0.32 -13.62
C ASN A 57 20.77 -1.00 -14.92
N ASN A 58 20.61 -0.22 -15.98
CA ASN A 58 20.07 -0.69 -17.25
C ASN A 58 20.96 -1.71 -17.97
N ASP A 59 22.25 -1.74 -17.68
CA ASP A 59 23.22 -2.65 -18.36
C ASP A 59 23.09 -4.10 -17.85
N LEU A 60 22.50 -4.25 -16.66
CA LEU A 60 22.26 -5.57 -16.06
C LEU A 60 21.12 -6.33 -16.72
N SER A 61 20.26 -5.69 -17.50
CA SER A 61 19.09 -6.31 -18.12
C SER A 61 19.00 -5.93 -19.60
N ASN A 62 19.14 -6.89 -20.48
CA ASN A 62 19.12 -6.66 -21.92
C ASN A 62 18.31 -7.76 -22.64
N LEU A 63 17.10 -7.40 -23.08
CA LEU A 63 16.24 -8.22 -23.93
C LEU A 63 15.68 -7.36 -25.09
N PRO A 64 16.44 -7.16 -26.18
CA PRO A 64 16.09 -6.18 -27.23
C PRO A 64 14.72 -6.40 -27.87
N ALA A 65 14.22 -7.63 -27.89
CA ALA A 65 12.89 -7.93 -28.40
C ALA A 65 11.78 -7.43 -27.44
N MET A 66 11.97 -7.56 -26.14
CA MET A 66 11.09 -7.05 -25.11
C MET A 66 11.15 -5.53 -25.04
N ASP A 67 12.35 -4.94 -25.13
CA ASP A 67 12.58 -3.51 -25.14
C ASP A 67 11.80 -2.82 -26.25
N ARG A 68 11.80 -3.38 -27.48
CA ARG A 68 10.99 -2.84 -28.60
C ARG A 68 9.50 -2.83 -28.34
N VAL A 69 8.97 -3.80 -27.57
CA VAL A 69 7.55 -3.82 -27.19
C VAL A 69 7.24 -2.70 -26.20
N VAL A 70 8.09 -2.54 -25.18
CA VAL A 70 7.95 -1.46 -24.18
C VAL A 70 8.06 -0.09 -24.86
N ASP A 71 9.07 0.12 -25.72
CA ASP A 71 9.24 1.38 -26.46
C ASP A 71 8.05 1.69 -27.36
N SER A 72 7.45 0.69 -28.00
CA SER A 72 6.25 0.86 -28.84
C SER A 72 5.05 1.26 -27.99
N PHE A 73 4.89 0.65 -26.81
CA PHE A 73 3.86 1.01 -25.85
C PHE A 73 4.06 2.45 -25.34
N MET A 74 5.28 2.84 -25.01
CA MET A 74 5.61 4.19 -24.56
C MET A 74 5.30 5.24 -25.64
N ARG A 75 5.68 4.99 -26.87
CA ARG A 75 5.34 5.88 -28.00
C ARG A 75 3.83 6.03 -28.20
N PHE A 76 3.09 4.91 -28.17
CA PHE A 76 1.64 4.92 -28.33
C PHE A 76 0.94 5.76 -27.25
N TRP A 77 1.39 5.65 -26.00
CA TRP A 77 0.80 6.36 -24.85
C TRP A 77 1.50 7.68 -24.54
N SER A 78 2.49 8.10 -25.33
CA SER A 78 3.30 9.31 -25.10
C SER A 78 3.97 9.37 -23.71
N LEU A 79 4.38 8.19 -23.19
CA LEU A 79 5.08 8.10 -21.90
C LEU A 79 6.51 8.62 -22.02
N LYS A 80 6.96 9.38 -21.02
CA LYS A 80 8.34 9.89 -20.96
C LYS A 80 9.30 8.91 -20.32
N GLY A 81 8.86 8.19 -19.29
CA GLY A 81 9.65 7.18 -18.61
C GLY A 81 8.81 6.05 -18.04
N VAL A 82 9.37 4.86 -18.06
CA VAL A 82 8.83 3.62 -17.45
C VAL A 82 9.94 2.94 -16.71
N SER A 83 9.68 2.47 -15.49
CA SER A 83 10.54 1.55 -14.75
C SER A 83 9.83 0.21 -14.61
N LEU A 84 10.52 -0.89 -14.92
CA LEU A 84 10.02 -2.26 -14.93
C LEU A 84 10.92 -3.17 -14.11
N ALA A 85 10.32 -3.99 -13.23
CA ALA A 85 11.01 -5.08 -12.53
C ALA A 85 10.19 -6.38 -12.66
N VAL A 86 10.89 -7.50 -12.78
CA VAL A 86 10.30 -8.85 -12.87
C VAL A 86 10.99 -9.76 -11.87
N VAL A 87 10.19 -10.33 -10.97
CA VAL A 87 10.62 -11.29 -9.95
C VAL A 87 10.00 -12.64 -10.25
N ARG A 88 10.72 -13.72 -9.95
CA ARG A 88 10.17 -15.08 -9.93
C ARG A 88 10.78 -15.84 -8.76
N ASN A 89 9.91 -16.38 -7.90
CA ASN A 89 10.29 -17.11 -6.71
C ASN A 89 11.39 -16.35 -5.93
N ASP A 90 11.11 -15.09 -5.61
CA ASP A 90 11.97 -14.15 -4.89
C ASP A 90 13.32 -13.81 -5.53
N SER A 91 13.53 -14.18 -6.76
CA SER A 91 14.71 -13.75 -7.52
C SER A 91 14.33 -12.62 -8.47
N LEU A 92 15.02 -11.49 -8.38
CA LEU A 92 14.90 -10.39 -9.33
C LEU A 92 15.62 -10.74 -10.64
N LEU A 93 14.85 -11.19 -11.63
CA LEU A 93 15.40 -11.68 -12.89
C LEU A 93 15.70 -10.55 -13.88
N TYR A 94 14.88 -9.50 -13.86
CA TYR A 94 14.95 -8.41 -14.82
C TYR A 94 14.57 -7.09 -14.16
N ALA A 95 15.35 -6.04 -14.38
CA ALA A 95 15.03 -4.69 -13.96
C ALA A 95 15.58 -3.69 -14.99
N ARG A 96 14.71 -2.82 -15.52
CA ARG A 96 15.11 -1.84 -16.54
C ARG A 96 14.25 -0.59 -16.52
N GLY A 97 14.93 0.56 -16.65
CA GLY A 97 14.29 1.84 -16.93
C GLY A 97 14.30 2.13 -18.44
N TYR A 98 13.22 2.70 -18.93
CA TYR A 98 13.01 3.09 -20.30
C TYR A 98 12.70 4.58 -20.40
N GLY A 99 13.24 5.27 -21.41
CA GLY A 99 13.01 6.69 -21.61
C GLY A 99 13.73 7.56 -20.60
N LYS A 100 13.06 8.59 -20.07
CA LYS A 100 13.67 9.67 -19.29
C LYS A 100 13.10 9.75 -17.88
N ALA A 101 14.00 9.88 -16.89
CA ALA A 101 13.64 10.26 -15.53
C ALA A 101 13.40 11.79 -15.43
N ASP A 102 14.25 12.55 -16.07
CA ASP A 102 14.10 14.00 -16.30
C ASP A 102 14.58 14.38 -17.71
N PRO A 103 14.50 15.64 -18.17
CA PRO A 103 14.90 16.01 -19.53
C PRO A 103 16.32 15.61 -19.93
N SER A 104 17.25 15.52 -18.97
CA SER A 104 18.67 15.22 -19.19
C SER A 104 19.07 13.80 -18.79
N THR A 105 18.34 13.16 -17.87
CA THR A 105 18.72 11.90 -17.23
C THR A 105 17.86 10.73 -17.72
N PRO A 106 18.44 9.58 -18.11
CA PRO A 106 17.69 8.38 -18.45
C PRO A 106 16.97 7.80 -17.23
N MET A 107 15.85 7.13 -17.45
CA MET A 107 15.20 6.32 -16.43
C MET A 107 16.05 5.10 -16.12
N THR A 108 16.20 4.75 -14.84
CA THR A 108 16.85 3.53 -14.36
C THR A 108 15.90 2.74 -13.47
N PRO A 109 16.19 1.46 -13.18
CA PRO A 109 15.38 0.68 -12.23
C PRO A 109 15.39 1.26 -10.81
N GLY A 110 16.49 1.91 -10.43
CA GLY A 110 16.66 2.57 -9.12
C GLY A 110 16.10 3.98 -9.05
N THR A 111 15.59 4.54 -10.14
CA THR A 111 14.91 5.84 -10.11
C THR A 111 13.67 5.75 -9.22
N THR A 112 13.52 6.68 -8.28
CA THR A 112 12.35 6.73 -7.41
C THR A 112 11.19 7.48 -8.07
N LEU A 113 9.99 6.95 -7.90
CA LEU A 113 8.74 7.45 -8.50
C LEU A 113 7.64 7.49 -7.45
N ARG A 114 6.67 8.38 -7.61
CA ARG A 114 5.44 8.37 -6.81
C ARG A 114 4.70 7.06 -7.02
N LEU A 115 4.41 6.38 -5.92
CA LEU A 115 3.72 5.09 -5.92
C LEU A 115 2.20 5.23 -5.88
N ALA A 116 1.72 6.44 -5.60
CA ALA A 116 0.30 6.71 -5.45
C ALA A 116 -0.35 5.69 -4.51
N SER A 117 -1.50 5.14 -4.86
CA SER A 117 -2.22 4.20 -3.99
C SER A 117 -1.51 2.86 -3.71
N VAL A 118 -0.36 2.56 -4.33
CA VAL A 118 0.51 1.46 -3.88
C VAL A 118 0.98 1.72 -2.45
N SER A 119 1.09 2.97 -2.01
CA SER A 119 1.37 3.38 -0.63
C SER A 119 0.47 2.70 0.41
N LYS A 120 -0.75 2.35 0.03
CA LYS A 120 -1.68 1.66 0.94
C LYS A 120 -1.21 0.25 1.32
N LEU A 121 -0.54 -0.43 0.39
CA LEU A 121 0.08 -1.73 0.70
C LEU A 121 1.17 -1.55 1.77
N LEU A 122 2.00 -0.52 1.61
CA LEU A 122 3.06 -0.21 2.59
C LEU A 122 2.45 0.06 3.98
N THR A 123 1.41 0.90 4.04
CA THR A 123 0.69 1.19 5.30
C THR A 123 0.09 -0.07 5.93
N ALA A 124 -0.49 -0.96 5.11
CA ALA A 124 -1.03 -2.23 5.60
C ALA A 124 0.06 -3.11 6.20
N ILE A 125 1.25 -3.19 5.57
CA ILE A 125 2.42 -3.89 6.14
C ILE A 125 2.77 -3.30 7.51
N GLY A 126 2.80 -1.97 7.64
CA GLY A 126 3.06 -1.30 8.92
C GLY A 126 2.05 -1.67 10.02
N ILE A 127 0.76 -1.76 9.69
CA ILE A 127 -0.27 -2.23 10.64
C ILE A 127 -0.03 -3.70 11.01
N MET A 128 0.30 -4.56 10.05
CA MET A 128 0.58 -5.98 10.33
C MET A 128 1.83 -6.15 11.22
N ARG A 129 2.87 -5.31 11.03
CA ARG A 129 4.03 -5.29 11.94
C ARG A 129 3.63 -4.92 13.37
N LEU A 130 2.76 -3.93 13.56
CA LEU A 130 2.22 -3.61 14.89
C LEU A 130 1.36 -4.73 15.46
N GLN A 131 0.63 -5.47 14.62
CA GLN A 131 -0.14 -6.63 15.04
C GLN A 131 0.77 -7.77 15.53
N GLU A 132 1.85 -8.08 14.82
CA GLU A 132 2.84 -9.08 15.24
C GLU A 132 3.56 -8.69 16.55
N GLN A 133 3.70 -7.37 16.80
CA GLN A 133 4.20 -6.85 18.06
C GLN A 133 3.14 -6.86 19.19
N GLY A 134 1.90 -7.31 18.91
CA GLY A 134 0.79 -7.34 19.87
C GLY A 134 0.25 -5.96 20.28
N LYS A 135 0.57 -4.90 19.52
CA LYS A 135 0.21 -3.51 19.82
C LYS A 135 -1.13 -3.07 19.27
N VAL A 136 -1.56 -3.65 18.16
CA VAL A 136 -2.85 -3.39 17.51
C VAL A 136 -3.33 -4.68 16.83
N PHE A 137 -4.64 -4.85 16.71
CA PHE A 137 -5.26 -6.00 16.04
C PHE A 137 -6.29 -5.51 15.04
N LEU A 138 -6.71 -6.36 14.10
CA LEU A 138 -7.73 -6.00 13.11
C LEU A 138 -9.06 -5.61 13.77
N GLU A 139 -9.38 -6.20 14.93
CA GLU A 139 -10.57 -5.95 15.72
C GLU A 139 -10.45 -4.73 16.64
N THR A 140 -9.26 -4.12 16.74
CA THR A 140 -9.04 -2.94 17.58
C THR A 140 -9.95 -1.80 17.14
N PRO A 141 -10.78 -1.22 18.04
CA PRO A 141 -11.62 -0.10 17.72
C PRO A 141 -10.79 1.13 17.33
N VAL A 142 -11.27 1.88 16.34
CA VAL A 142 -10.63 3.15 15.94
C VAL A 142 -11.03 4.28 16.89
N PHE A 143 -12.30 4.35 17.23
CA PHE A 143 -12.92 5.39 18.08
C PHE A 143 -13.61 4.77 19.30
N GLY A 144 -14.06 5.62 20.22
CA GLY A 144 -14.71 5.19 21.46
C GLY A 144 -13.73 5.03 22.63
N PRO A 145 -14.23 4.65 23.82
CA PRO A 145 -13.43 4.60 25.06
C PRO A 145 -12.20 3.68 24.99
N PHE A 146 -12.23 2.69 24.12
CA PHE A 146 -11.14 1.75 23.88
C PHE A 146 -10.50 1.94 22.50
N GLY A 147 -10.91 2.98 21.76
CA GLY A 147 -10.43 3.28 20.44
C GLY A 147 -9.03 3.91 20.46
N VAL A 148 -8.22 3.58 19.45
CA VAL A 148 -6.88 4.15 19.32
C VAL A 148 -6.93 5.66 19.15
N LEU A 149 -7.90 6.20 18.40
CA LEU A 149 -8.07 7.61 18.09
C LEU A 149 -9.21 8.26 18.93
N ASN A 150 -9.35 7.86 20.19
CA ASN A 150 -10.43 8.31 21.09
C ASN A 150 -10.46 9.80 21.39
N GLU A 151 -9.37 10.55 21.16
CA GLU A 151 -9.34 12.01 21.29
C GLU A 151 -10.29 12.73 20.33
N TYR A 152 -10.74 12.04 19.28
CA TYR A 152 -11.71 12.57 18.31
C TYR A 152 -13.18 12.33 18.70
N ASP A 153 -13.47 11.50 19.71
CA ASP A 153 -14.83 11.12 20.11
C ASP A 153 -15.75 12.31 20.34
N ARG A 154 -15.21 13.38 20.96
CA ARG A 154 -15.96 14.63 21.20
C ARG A 154 -16.46 15.34 19.94
N TYR A 155 -15.97 14.97 18.77
CA TYR A 155 -16.38 15.54 17.48
C TYR A 155 -17.34 14.63 16.73
N ILE A 156 -17.45 13.35 17.11
CA ILE A 156 -18.32 12.35 16.49
C ILE A 156 -19.78 12.71 16.76
N LYS A 157 -20.62 12.60 15.71
CA LYS A 157 -22.05 12.84 15.76
C LYS A 157 -22.89 11.63 15.32
N ASP A 158 -22.24 10.63 14.76
CA ASP A 158 -22.86 9.40 14.27
C ASP A 158 -22.22 8.23 15.03
N ASP A 159 -23.03 7.57 15.86
CA ASP A 159 -22.56 6.49 16.73
C ASP A 159 -21.99 5.29 15.96
N ASN A 160 -22.27 5.16 14.68
CA ASN A 160 -21.68 4.13 13.83
C ASN A 160 -20.14 4.21 13.77
N TYR A 161 -19.53 5.38 14.04
CA TYR A 161 -18.06 5.47 14.15
C TYR A 161 -17.48 4.56 15.24
N TYR A 162 -18.23 4.29 16.30
CA TYR A 162 -17.79 3.41 17.39
C TYR A 162 -17.77 1.92 17.03
N LEU A 163 -18.35 1.55 15.89
CA LEU A 163 -18.28 0.20 15.33
C LEU A 163 -17.06 -0.01 14.42
N MET A 164 -16.33 1.07 14.13
CA MET A 164 -15.22 1.04 13.19
C MET A 164 -13.98 0.40 13.82
N THR A 165 -13.41 -0.60 13.13
CA THR A 165 -12.17 -1.27 13.54
C THR A 165 -11.04 -0.99 12.55
N VAL A 166 -9.81 -1.29 12.95
CA VAL A 166 -8.62 -1.22 12.09
C VAL A 166 -8.80 -2.08 10.84
N GLY A 167 -9.36 -3.29 10.98
CA GLY A 167 -9.67 -4.18 9.86
C GLY A 167 -10.66 -3.58 8.87
N HIS A 168 -11.70 -2.88 9.35
CA HIS A 168 -12.64 -2.17 8.47
C HIS A 168 -11.94 -1.08 7.63
N LEU A 169 -10.99 -0.34 8.20
CA LEU A 169 -10.22 0.66 7.46
C LEU A 169 -9.34 0.02 6.37
N LEU A 170 -8.63 -1.06 6.71
CA LEU A 170 -7.76 -1.79 5.78
C LEU A 170 -8.52 -2.34 4.58
N ARG A 171 -9.77 -2.81 4.79
CA ARG A 171 -10.66 -3.37 3.76
C ARG A 171 -11.55 -2.35 3.07
N HIS A 172 -11.38 -1.05 3.35
CA HIS A 172 -12.27 0.00 2.83
C HIS A 172 -13.75 -0.15 3.24
N GLN A 173 -13.99 -0.70 4.42
CA GLN A 173 -15.32 -0.96 5.01
C GLN A 173 -15.66 0.03 6.13
N GLY A 174 -14.94 1.14 6.25
CA GLY A 174 -15.13 2.12 7.33
C GLY A 174 -16.35 3.03 7.22
N GLY A 175 -17.23 2.86 6.21
CA GLY A 175 -18.42 3.69 6.05
C GLY A 175 -18.21 5.01 5.32
N PHE A 176 -17.00 5.28 4.82
CA PHE A 176 -16.68 6.49 4.07
C PHE A 176 -17.09 6.37 2.61
N THR A 177 -17.32 7.53 1.96
CA THR A 177 -17.64 7.59 0.54
C THR A 177 -16.90 8.71 -0.16
N THR A 178 -16.63 8.50 -1.43
CA THR A 178 -16.14 9.53 -2.35
C THR A 178 -17.26 10.20 -3.16
N ARG A 179 -18.53 9.86 -2.90
CA ARG A 179 -19.70 10.55 -3.51
C ARG A 179 -19.70 12.03 -3.11
N GLY A 180 -19.58 12.91 -4.09
CA GLY A 180 -19.42 14.35 -3.87
C GLY A 180 -17.98 14.84 -3.80
N GLY A 181 -17.00 13.96 -4.02
CA GLY A 181 -15.56 14.22 -4.06
C GLY A 181 -14.83 13.63 -2.86
N ASP A 182 -13.63 13.15 -3.13
CA ASP A 182 -12.72 12.66 -2.10
C ASP A 182 -12.12 13.86 -1.33
N VAL A 183 -12.25 13.90 -0.02
CA VAL A 183 -11.74 14.98 0.83
C VAL A 183 -10.23 15.14 0.70
N MET A 184 -9.51 14.03 0.52
CA MET A 184 -8.05 14.01 0.36
C MET A 184 -7.57 14.62 -0.98
N PHE A 185 -8.46 14.70 -1.98
CA PHE A 185 -8.21 15.32 -3.29
C PHE A 185 -8.99 16.62 -3.50
N SER A 186 -9.66 17.13 -2.48
CA SER A 186 -10.48 18.35 -2.53
C SER A 186 -9.95 19.44 -1.59
N THR A 187 -8.63 19.50 -1.38
CA THR A 187 -7.98 20.38 -0.39
C THR A 187 -8.38 21.84 -0.55
N GLN A 188 -8.33 22.39 -1.76
CA GLN A 188 -8.72 23.79 -2.00
C GLN A 188 -10.19 24.06 -1.62
N ARG A 189 -11.12 23.16 -2.02
CA ARG A 189 -12.53 23.26 -1.65
C ARG A 189 -12.73 23.15 -0.15
N PHE A 190 -11.96 22.28 0.50
CA PHE A 190 -11.99 22.10 1.96
C PHE A 190 -11.51 23.37 2.67
N MET A 191 -10.40 23.96 2.22
CA MET A 191 -9.85 25.23 2.73
C MET A 191 -10.89 26.34 2.62
N GLN A 192 -11.48 26.54 1.44
CA GLN A 192 -12.52 27.55 1.21
C GLN A 192 -13.73 27.34 2.14
N LYS A 193 -14.21 26.11 2.26
CA LYS A 193 -15.36 25.77 3.13
C LYS A 193 -15.11 26.11 4.60
N HIS A 194 -13.86 25.96 5.06
CA HIS A 194 -13.49 26.13 6.47
C HIS A 194 -12.73 27.41 6.77
N GLY A 195 -12.57 28.31 5.78
CA GLY A 195 -11.88 29.59 5.93
C GLY A 195 -10.39 29.45 6.28
N LEU A 196 -9.72 28.44 5.73
CA LEU A 196 -8.31 28.16 5.97
C LEU A 196 -7.44 28.90 4.96
N SER A 197 -6.33 29.49 5.40
CA SER A 197 -5.28 30.10 4.58
C SER A 197 -4.20 29.12 4.14
N GLU A 198 -4.07 27.98 4.83
CA GLU A 198 -3.10 26.91 4.57
C GLU A 198 -3.82 25.55 4.51
N PRO A 199 -3.23 24.53 3.87
CA PRO A 199 -3.78 23.19 3.86
C PRO A 199 -4.02 22.67 5.28
N PRO A 200 -5.11 21.87 5.50
CA PRO A 200 -5.41 21.36 6.82
C PRO A 200 -4.34 20.36 7.29
N SER A 201 -4.03 20.37 8.59
CA SER A 201 -3.35 19.24 9.20
C SER A 201 -4.25 18.01 9.21
N SER A 202 -3.66 16.81 9.37
CA SER A 202 -4.40 15.56 9.48
C SER A 202 -5.43 15.60 10.61
N GLU A 203 -5.06 16.14 11.78
CA GLU A 203 -5.95 16.27 12.94
C GLU A 203 -7.14 17.19 12.65
N PHE A 204 -6.90 18.33 11.97
CA PHE A 204 -7.99 19.24 11.62
C PHE A 204 -8.93 18.57 10.61
N LEU A 205 -8.39 17.88 9.61
CA LEU A 205 -9.17 17.15 8.63
C LEU A 205 -10.04 16.06 9.30
N VAL A 206 -9.44 15.26 10.19
CA VAL A 206 -10.17 14.20 10.93
C VAL A 206 -11.28 14.80 11.77
N ARG A 207 -11.03 15.88 12.56
CA ARG A 207 -12.09 16.56 13.37
C ARG A 207 -13.29 16.98 12.53
N LYS A 208 -13.09 17.37 11.28
CA LYS A 208 -14.16 17.80 10.38
C LYS A 208 -14.90 16.65 9.72
N GLU A 209 -14.17 15.59 9.36
CA GLU A 209 -14.76 14.43 8.70
C GLU A 209 -15.53 13.53 9.68
N VAL A 210 -15.04 13.30 10.91
CA VAL A 210 -15.77 12.49 11.91
C VAL A 210 -17.03 13.20 12.45
N ALA A 211 -17.16 14.50 12.22
CA ALA A 211 -18.40 15.24 12.53
C ALA A 211 -19.50 15.05 11.47
N ARG A 212 -19.24 14.27 10.40
CA ARG A 212 -20.21 13.94 9.35
C ARG A 212 -20.73 12.53 9.58
N SER A 213 -21.94 12.23 9.11
CA SER A 213 -22.47 10.86 9.14
C SER A 213 -21.73 9.98 8.14
N LEU A 214 -21.53 8.71 8.51
CA LEU A 214 -21.09 7.66 7.61
C LEU A 214 -22.17 7.37 6.56
N GLN A 215 -21.79 6.79 5.42
CA GLN A 215 -22.72 6.44 4.36
C GLN A 215 -23.33 5.04 4.54
N PHE A 216 -22.62 4.19 5.28
CA PHE A 216 -23.04 2.85 5.67
C PHE A 216 -22.38 2.49 6.99
N GLU A 217 -22.97 1.55 7.70
CA GLU A 217 -22.41 0.99 8.93
C GLU A 217 -21.10 0.26 8.63
N PRO A 218 -20.02 0.50 9.41
CA PRO A 218 -18.74 -0.17 9.22
C PRO A 218 -18.88 -1.70 9.14
N GLY A 219 -18.21 -2.31 8.17
CA GLY A 219 -18.28 -3.75 7.91
C GLY A 219 -19.46 -4.21 7.05
N THR A 220 -20.46 -3.36 6.76
CA THR A 220 -21.65 -3.79 5.99
C THR A 220 -21.56 -3.56 4.49
N SER A 221 -20.61 -2.76 4.05
CA SER A 221 -20.36 -2.45 2.64
C SER A 221 -18.90 -2.07 2.44
N GLN A 222 -18.47 -1.98 1.18
CA GLN A 222 -17.09 -1.67 0.83
C GLN A 222 -17.05 -0.53 -0.19
N GLU A 223 -16.40 0.57 0.15
CA GLU A 223 -16.15 1.69 -0.74
C GLU A 223 -14.74 2.25 -0.53
N TYR A 224 -13.97 2.34 -1.60
CA TYR A 224 -12.57 2.78 -1.57
C TYR A 224 -12.41 4.13 -0.86
N SER A 225 -11.52 4.21 0.14
CA SER A 225 -11.32 5.41 0.95
C SER A 225 -9.85 5.75 1.12
N ASN A 226 -9.43 6.95 0.69
CA ASN A 226 -8.13 7.51 1.02
C ASN A 226 -8.11 8.00 2.47
N PHE A 227 -9.22 8.57 2.95
CA PHE A 227 -9.33 9.03 4.33
C PHE A 227 -9.16 7.88 5.35
N GLY A 228 -9.67 6.69 5.07
CA GLY A 228 -9.45 5.51 5.92
C GLY A 228 -7.95 5.16 6.07
N TYR A 229 -7.17 5.33 5.02
CA TYR A 229 -5.71 5.09 5.07
C TYR A 229 -4.92 6.24 5.68
N LEU A 230 -5.43 7.46 5.69
CA LEU A 230 -4.91 8.53 6.55
C LEU A 230 -5.08 8.16 8.03
N LEU A 231 -6.28 7.67 8.43
CA LEU A 231 -6.51 7.20 9.81
C LEU A 231 -5.56 6.06 10.19
N LEU A 232 -5.29 5.12 9.27
CA LEU A 232 -4.31 4.04 9.52
C LEU A 232 -2.89 4.58 9.76
N SER A 233 -2.44 5.60 9.02
CA SER A 233 -1.14 6.22 9.30
C SER A 233 -1.11 6.90 10.67
N MET A 234 -2.19 7.57 11.07
CA MET A 234 -2.30 8.18 12.40
C MET A 234 -2.37 7.13 13.53
N ILE A 235 -3.01 5.98 13.27
CA ILE A 235 -3.00 4.84 14.20
C ILE A 235 -1.57 4.33 14.39
N ILE A 236 -0.80 4.18 13.30
CA ILE A 236 0.62 3.79 13.37
C ILE A 236 1.39 4.78 14.23
N GLU A 237 1.30 6.09 13.96
CA GLU A 237 1.98 7.12 14.75
C GLU A 237 1.65 7.01 16.23
N LYS A 238 0.37 6.90 16.55
CA LYS A 238 -0.10 6.87 17.94
C LYS A 238 0.32 5.62 18.69
N VAL A 239 0.22 4.44 18.05
CA VAL A 239 0.55 3.15 18.67
C VAL A 239 2.07 2.96 18.79
N ALA A 240 2.82 3.45 17.81
CA ALA A 240 4.28 3.38 17.80
C ALA A 240 4.95 4.49 18.62
N GLU A 241 4.22 5.55 18.98
CA GLU A 241 4.72 6.76 19.66
C GLU A 241 5.88 7.43 18.90
N MET A 242 5.83 7.38 17.56
CA MET A 242 6.80 7.99 16.65
C MET A 242 6.15 8.41 15.33
N PRO A 243 6.77 9.34 14.56
CA PRO A 243 6.27 9.75 13.25
C PRO A 243 6.06 8.56 12.32
N TYR A 244 5.01 8.60 11.50
CA TYR A 244 4.64 7.54 10.58
C TYR A 244 5.79 7.12 9.65
N GLU A 245 6.49 8.10 9.04
CA GLU A 245 7.61 7.81 8.14
C GLU A 245 8.77 7.13 8.89
N GLU A 246 9.08 7.57 10.10
CA GLU A 246 10.13 6.99 10.94
C GLU A 246 9.81 5.54 11.30
N PHE A 247 8.56 5.26 11.71
CA PHE A 247 8.11 3.89 11.98
C PHE A 247 8.27 3.01 10.74
N MET A 248 7.81 3.49 9.59
CA MET A 248 7.89 2.73 8.35
C MET A 248 9.34 2.45 7.92
N GLN A 249 10.24 3.41 8.11
CA GLN A 249 11.67 3.21 7.87
C GLN A 249 12.20 2.08 8.75
N LYS A 250 12.01 2.20 10.05
CA LYS A 250 12.60 1.31 11.06
C LYS A 250 12.00 -0.10 11.06
N GLU A 251 10.68 -0.22 10.95
CA GLU A 251 9.97 -1.49 11.18
C GLU A 251 9.58 -2.21 9.89
N VAL A 252 9.65 -1.52 8.74
CA VAL A 252 9.24 -2.09 7.45
C VAL A 252 10.38 -2.08 6.44
N PHE A 253 10.98 -0.90 6.16
CA PHE A 253 11.88 -0.78 5.03
C PHE A 253 13.31 -1.23 5.36
N GLU A 254 13.88 -0.83 6.48
CA GLU A 254 15.22 -1.27 6.90
C GLU A 254 15.30 -2.80 7.06
N PRO A 255 14.35 -3.49 7.73
CA PRO A 255 14.39 -4.95 7.81
C PRO A 255 14.23 -5.65 6.45
N ALA A 256 13.58 -5.01 5.47
CA ALA A 256 13.49 -5.50 4.09
C ALA A 256 14.67 -5.08 3.21
N HIS A 257 15.71 -4.44 3.78
CA HIS A 257 16.85 -3.86 3.04
C HIS A 257 16.43 -2.91 1.91
N CYS A 258 15.45 -2.04 2.19
CA CYS A 258 14.94 -1.02 1.29
C CYS A 258 15.21 0.37 1.88
N HIS A 259 16.02 1.19 1.23
CA HIS A 259 16.53 2.44 1.80
C HIS A 259 16.06 3.70 1.07
N GLY A 260 15.40 3.55 -0.07
CA GLY A 260 14.98 4.66 -0.93
C GLY A 260 13.53 5.12 -0.78
N PHE A 261 12.69 4.42 0.01
CA PHE A 261 11.31 4.88 0.26
C PHE A 261 11.29 6.15 1.11
N ARG A 262 10.55 7.17 0.66
CA ARG A 262 10.34 8.45 1.36
C ARG A 262 8.93 8.95 1.10
N LEU A 263 8.43 9.84 1.95
CA LEU A 263 7.24 10.63 1.60
C LEU A 263 7.61 11.71 0.59
N GLY A 264 6.87 11.77 -0.51
CA GLY A 264 7.12 12.71 -1.61
C GLY A 264 6.52 14.10 -1.34
N GLY A 265 7.06 15.09 -2.05
CA GLY A 265 6.60 16.48 -2.00
C GLY A 265 5.52 16.83 -3.02
N ASP A 266 5.04 18.08 -2.95
CA ASP A 266 3.89 18.58 -3.70
C ASP A 266 4.27 19.27 -5.00
N TYR A 267 5.39 19.99 -5.00
CA TYR A 267 5.85 20.84 -6.08
C TYR A 267 7.16 20.33 -6.70
N LEU A 268 7.54 20.89 -7.83
CA LEU A 268 8.78 20.50 -8.52
C LEU A 268 10.04 20.70 -7.67
N GLN A 269 10.08 21.80 -6.90
CA GLN A 269 11.21 22.11 -6.01
C GLN A 269 11.29 21.18 -4.78
N ASP A 270 10.20 20.48 -4.44
CA ASP A 270 10.15 19.55 -3.30
C ASP A 270 10.64 18.15 -3.69
N ARG A 271 11.01 17.95 -4.95
CA ARG A 271 11.48 16.66 -5.47
C ARG A 271 12.79 16.25 -4.78
N LEU A 272 12.81 15.02 -4.32
CA LEU A 272 13.96 14.47 -3.61
C LEU A 272 15.07 14.01 -4.57
N PRO A 273 16.34 13.90 -4.09
CA PRO A 273 17.42 13.32 -4.87
C PRO A 273 17.06 11.90 -5.36
N GLY A 274 17.32 11.61 -6.64
CA GLY A 274 16.97 10.32 -7.26
C GLY A 274 15.51 10.20 -7.69
N GLU A 275 14.65 11.15 -7.34
CA GLU A 275 13.25 11.16 -7.77
C GLU A 275 13.13 11.68 -9.22
N THR A 276 12.28 11.02 -10.00
CA THR A 276 11.98 11.40 -11.39
C THR A 276 11.26 12.75 -11.50
N CYS A 277 11.34 13.39 -12.66
CA CYS A 277 10.34 14.39 -13.05
C CYS A 277 9.03 13.71 -13.47
N TYR A 278 7.90 14.38 -13.20
CA TYR A 278 6.56 13.91 -13.60
C TYR A 278 6.04 14.73 -14.76
N PHE A 279 5.31 14.06 -15.64
CA PHE A 279 4.79 14.64 -16.87
C PHE A 279 3.29 14.36 -17.01
N VAL A 280 2.60 15.31 -17.63
CA VAL A 280 1.20 15.16 -18.05
C VAL A 280 1.13 15.16 -19.57
N GLN A 281 -0.02 14.82 -20.12
CA GLN A 281 -0.24 14.91 -21.58
C GLN A 281 -0.10 16.35 -22.05
N PRO A 282 0.34 16.58 -23.31
CA PRO A 282 0.55 17.93 -23.84
C PRO A 282 -0.71 18.82 -23.87
N ASP A 283 -1.90 18.19 -23.93
CA ASP A 283 -3.21 18.85 -23.92
C ASP A 283 -3.84 18.99 -22.54
N ASP A 284 -3.15 18.51 -21.47
CA ASP A 284 -3.63 18.67 -20.08
C ASP A 284 -3.60 20.16 -19.70
N GLN A 285 -4.73 20.63 -19.17
CA GLN A 285 -4.86 22.04 -18.82
C GLN A 285 -4.24 22.30 -17.44
N PRO A 286 -3.54 23.45 -17.30
CA PRO A 286 -3.08 23.90 -15.99
C PRO A 286 -4.24 24.01 -14.98
N VAL A 287 -3.93 23.85 -13.70
CA VAL A 287 -4.89 23.92 -12.60
C VAL A 287 -4.45 24.98 -11.58
N VAL A 288 -5.39 25.46 -10.77
CA VAL A 288 -5.07 26.19 -9.55
C VAL A 288 -4.40 25.23 -8.57
N SER A 289 -3.36 25.65 -7.87
CA SER A 289 -2.71 24.77 -6.89
C SER A 289 -3.65 24.39 -5.75
N PHE A 290 -3.41 23.22 -5.14
CA PHE A 290 -4.23 22.68 -4.05
C PHE A 290 -4.32 23.61 -2.84
N ASP A 291 -3.31 24.45 -2.62
CA ASP A 291 -3.22 25.46 -1.54
C ASP A 291 -3.65 26.87 -1.98
N GLY A 292 -3.97 27.05 -3.26
CA GLY A 292 -4.37 28.34 -3.83
C GLY A 292 -3.22 29.34 -4.04
N LYS A 293 -1.96 28.98 -3.74
CA LYS A 293 -0.80 29.87 -3.89
C LYS A 293 -0.50 30.23 -5.35
N TYR A 294 -0.74 29.31 -6.27
CA TYR A 294 -0.53 29.49 -7.70
C TYR A 294 -1.85 29.43 -8.46
N ALA A 295 -2.18 30.50 -9.18
CA ALA A 295 -3.38 30.55 -10.03
C ALA A 295 -3.30 29.60 -11.22
N SER A 296 -2.09 29.17 -11.61
CA SER A 296 -1.84 28.25 -12.71
C SER A 296 -0.60 27.41 -12.43
N THR A 297 -0.74 26.09 -12.38
CA THR A 297 0.36 25.14 -12.21
C THR A 297 0.11 23.89 -13.04
N ILE A 298 1.17 23.11 -13.32
CA ILE A 298 1.06 21.80 -13.96
C ILE A 298 0.42 20.82 -12.96
N ARG A 299 -0.59 20.07 -13.37
CA ARG A 299 -1.38 19.19 -12.50
C ARG A 299 -0.55 18.23 -11.65
N CYS A 300 0.58 17.73 -12.16
CA CYS A 300 1.46 16.84 -11.39
C CYS A 300 2.34 17.57 -10.36
N TYR A 301 2.36 18.91 -10.36
CA TYR A 301 3.10 19.75 -9.42
C TYR A 301 2.17 20.81 -8.81
N GLY A 302 1.63 20.50 -7.64
CA GLY A 302 0.70 21.36 -6.92
C GLY A 302 -0.78 21.17 -7.29
N GLY A 303 -1.14 20.25 -8.19
CA GLY A 303 -2.55 19.93 -8.45
C GLY A 303 -3.22 19.10 -7.34
N ASN A 304 -2.42 18.40 -6.54
CA ASN A 304 -2.87 17.63 -5.37
C ASN A 304 -1.94 17.87 -4.18
N TYR A 305 -2.48 17.75 -2.99
CA TYR A 305 -1.75 17.79 -1.72
C TYR A 305 -1.14 16.41 -1.43
N ILE A 306 -0.01 16.09 -2.08
CA ILE A 306 0.63 14.75 -2.03
C ILE A 306 1.17 14.47 -0.62
N SER A 307 1.87 15.45 -0.02
CA SER A 307 2.42 15.31 1.33
C SER A 307 1.32 15.08 2.38
N GLY A 308 0.11 15.61 2.19
CA GLY A 308 -1.04 15.35 3.05
C GLY A 308 -1.70 13.98 2.87
N LEU A 309 -1.33 13.21 1.84
CA LEU A 309 -1.87 11.87 1.62
C LEU A 309 -1.28 10.81 2.55
N TYR A 310 -0.08 11.03 3.08
CA TYR A 310 0.60 10.07 3.97
C TYR A 310 0.49 8.63 3.45
N GLY A 311 0.06 7.69 4.31
CA GLY A 311 -0.14 6.28 3.97
C GLY A 311 -1.20 5.98 2.91
N ALA A 312 -2.05 6.96 2.56
CA ALA A 312 -3.03 6.79 1.49
C ALA A 312 -2.41 6.87 0.09
N GLY A 313 -1.25 7.57 -0.06
CA GLY A 313 -0.70 7.78 -1.39
C GLY A 313 0.62 8.57 -1.46
N GLY A 314 1.22 8.96 -0.35
CA GLY A 314 2.35 9.88 -0.30
C GLY A 314 3.73 9.27 -0.59
N TRP A 315 3.88 7.94 -0.61
CA TRP A 315 5.18 7.31 -0.80
C TRP A 315 5.73 7.42 -2.21
N ILE A 316 7.04 7.65 -2.28
CA ILE A 316 7.88 7.43 -3.46
C ILE A 316 8.80 6.23 -3.20
N GLY A 317 9.22 5.55 -4.27
CA GLY A 317 10.15 4.43 -4.21
C GLY A 317 10.50 3.92 -5.60
N SER A 318 11.51 3.06 -5.70
CA SER A 318 11.93 2.42 -6.96
C SER A 318 11.20 1.11 -7.19
N THR A 319 11.19 0.64 -8.44
CA THR A 319 10.60 -0.66 -8.78
C THR A 319 11.41 -1.83 -8.20
N VAL A 320 12.73 -1.68 -8.05
CA VAL A 320 13.60 -2.74 -7.51
C VAL A 320 13.45 -2.91 -6.01
N GLU A 321 13.33 -1.81 -5.25
CA GLU A 321 13.02 -1.90 -3.82
C GLU A 321 11.58 -2.35 -3.57
N LEU A 322 10.64 -1.89 -4.40
CA LEU A 322 9.27 -2.37 -4.31
C LEU A 322 9.16 -3.87 -4.60
N ALA A 323 9.97 -4.38 -5.54
CA ALA A 323 10.09 -5.81 -5.81
C ALA A 323 10.60 -6.58 -4.58
N ARG A 324 11.69 -6.10 -3.93
CA ARG A 324 12.23 -6.70 -2.72
C ARG A 324 11.23 -6.68 -1.56
N LEU A 325 10.59 -5.53 -1.33
CA LEU A 325 9.61 -5.39 -0.27
C LEU A 325 8.41 -6.34 -0.45
N VAL A 326 7.91 -6.52 -1.68
CA VAL A 326 6.80 -7.45 -1.90
C VAL A 326 7.24 -8.90 -1.78
N SER A 327 8.47 -9.24 -2.18
CA SER A 327 9.05 -10.56 -1.93
C SER A 327 9.24 -10.86 -0.44
N SER A 328 9.41 -9.84 0.41
CA SER A 328 9.51 -10.04 1.87
C SER A 328 8.17 -10.18 2.60
N ILE A 329 7.05 -10.23 1.87
CA ILE A 329 5.70 -10.39 2.42
C ILE A 329 4.85 -11.38 1.62
N ASP A 330 5.45 -12.31 0.92
CA ASP A 330 4.69 -13.22 0.06
C ASP A 330 4.64 -14.68 0.56
N GLY A 331 5.37 -14.97 1.64
CA GLY A 331 5.39 -16.29 2.27
C GLY A 331 6.22 -17.31 1.50
N VAL A 332 7.10 -16.87 0.59
CA VAL A 332 7.98 -17.71 -0.23
C VAL A 332 9.44 -17.31 0.03
N GLY A 333 10.35 -18.27 0.16
CA GLY A 333 11.78 -17.99 0.24
C GLY A 333 12.45 -17.97 -1.15
N PRO A 334 13.64 -17.39 -1.34
CA PRO A 334 14.67 -17.18 -0.31
C PRO A 334 14.77 -15.76 0.26
N VAL A 335 13.99 -14.78 -0.16
CA VAL A 335 13.96 -13.48 0.53
C VAL A 335 13.36 -13.69 1.92
N PRO A 336 14.03 -13.27 3.01
CA PRO A 336 13.46 -13.40 4.34
C PRO A 336 12.14 -12.66 4.46
N ASP A 337 11.08 -13.34 4.91
CA ASP A 337 9.79 -12.72 5.13
C ASP A 337 9.85 -11.71 6.29
N LEU A 338 9.33 -10.53 6.05
CA LEU A 338 9.13 -9.48 7.04
C LEU A 338 7.93 -9.78 7.94
N LEU A 339 6.93 -10.45 7.40
CA LEU A 339 5.70 -10.84 8.08
C LEU A 339 5.64 -12.36 8.22
N ASP A 340 5.08 -12.83 9.34
CA ASP A 340 4.82 -14.25 9.52
C ASP A 340 3.77 -14.78 8.52
N PRO A 341 3.74 -16.10 8.25
CA PRO A 341 2.81 -16.69 7.27
C PRO A 341 1.33 -16.47 7.61
N PHE A 342 0.98 -16.25 8.89
CA PHE A 342 -0.39 -15.96 9.29
C PHE A 342 -0.78 -14.53 8.89
N SER A 343 0.11 -13.55 9.14
CA SER A 343 -0.06 -12.16 8.73
C SER A 343 -0.17 -12.03 7.20
N VAL A 344 0.70 -12.71 6.44
CA VAL A 344 0.63 -12.75 4.98
C VAL A 344 -0.72 -13.31 4.52
N ARG A 345 -1.18 -14.40 5.13
CA ARG A 345 -2.48 -14.98 4.82
C ARG A 345 -3.62 -14.02 5.12
N GLN A 346 -3.62 -13.32 6.27
CA GLN A 346 -4.64 -12.33 6.60
C GLN A 346 -4.68 -11.19 5.57
N MET A 347 -3.52 -10.77 5.03
CA MET A 347 -3.45 -9.73 4.00
C MET A 347 -4.03 -10.17 2.66
N THR A 348 -3.96 -11.45 2.34
CA THR A 348 -4.20 -11.97 0.99
C THR A 348 -5.40 -12.92 0.89
N VAL A 349 -6.05 -13.26 2.01
CA VAL A 349 -7.28 -14.08 1.98
C VAL A 349 -8.36 -13.35 1.18
N TRP A 350 -8.93 -14.10 0.25
CA TRP A 350 -10.12 -13.71 -0.48
C TRP A 350 -11.36 -14.21 0.28
N TYR A 351 -12.31 -13.32 0.49
CA TYR A 351 -13.63 -13.64 1.03
C TYR A 351 -14.65 -13.45 -0.06
N ASP A 352 -15.63 -14.32 -0.18
CA ASP A 352 -16.59 -14.41 -1.29
C ASP A 352 -17.22 -13.09 -1.72
N ASP A 353 -17.42 -12.15 -0.79
CA ASP A 353 -18.05 -10.85 -1.04
C ASP A 353 -17.05 -9.68 -0.99
N GLU A 354 -15.74 -9.92 -0.77
CA GLU A 354 -14.74 -8.89 -0.59
C GLU A 354 -13.78 -8.82 -1.78
N THR A 355 -13.66 -7.65 -2.38
CA THR A 355 -12.74 -7.40 -3.50
C THR A 355 -11.36 -6.93 -3.05
N TYR A 356 -11.23 -6.36 -1.83
CA TYR A 356 -9.97 -5.83 -1.32
C TYR A 356 -9.36 -6.73 -0.24
N GLY A 357 -8.10 -7.13 -0.44
CA GLY A 357 -7.25 -7.63 0.63
C GLY A 357 -6.74 -6.49 1.52
N LEU A 358 -6.00 -6.80 2.59
CA LEU A 358 -5.41 -5.77 3.44
C LEU A 358 -4.28 -5.06 2.68
N GLY A 359 -4.55 -3.86 2.21
CA GLY A 359 -3.62 -3.09 1.37
C GLY A 359 -3.61 -3.49 -0.11
N TRP A 360 -4.09 -4.66 -0.49
CA TRP A 360 -4.21 -5.10 -1.88
C TRP A 360 -5.51 -4.59 -2.52
N LEU A 361 -5.48 -4.41 -3.84
CA LEU A 361 -6.67 -4.04 -4.63
C LEU A 361 -7.50 -5.27 -4.97
N ASP A 362 -6.84 -6.39 -5.27
CA ASP A 362 -7.46 -7.65 -5.67
C ASP A 362 -6.54 -8.80 -5.24
N CYS A 363 -7.11 -9.75 -4.50
CA CYS A 363 -6.47 -11.01 -4.14
C CYS A 363 -7.40 -12.12 -4.58
N ARG A 364 -6.96 -12.97 -5.51
CA ARG A 364 -7.78 -14.04 -6.07
C ARG A 364 -7.53 -15.37 -5.38
N PRO A 365 -8.52 -16.28 -5.40
CA PRO A 365 -8.39 -17.63 -4.81
C PRO A 365 -7.25 -18.45 -5.43
N ASP A 366 -6.89 -18.16 -6.69
CA ASP A 366 -5.79 -18.82 -7.39
C ASP A 366 -4.39 -18.34 -6.98
N GLY A 367 -4.30 -17.35 -6.08
CA GLY A 367 -3.04 -16.77 -5.60
C GLY A 367 -2.56 -15.57 -6.40
N GLU A 368 -3.35 -15.03 -7.31
CA GLU A 368 -3.02 -13.77 -7.98
C GLU A 368 -3.31 -12.56 -7.09
N TRP A 369 -2.34 -11.65 -6.97
CA TRP A 369 -2.49 -10.39 -6.24
C TRP A 369 -2.23 -9.21 -7.15
N THR A 370 -3.00 -8.15 -6.94
CA THR A 370 -2.86 -6.92 -7.73
C THR A 370 -2.92 -5.70 -6.82
N ARG A 371 -1.97 -4.79 -7.01
CA ARG A 371 -2.04 -3.44 -6.45
C ARG A 371 -1.76 -2.41 -7.52
N THR A 372 -2.56 -1.35 -7.56
CA THR A 372 -2.39 -0.24 -8.50
C THR A 372 -2.33 1.09 -7.80
N GLY A 373 -1.72 2.07 -8.45
CA GLY A 373 -1.69 3.46 -8.02
C GLY A 373 -1.74 4.41 -9.21
N SER A 374 -2.38 5.57 -9.04
CA SER A 374 -2.45 6.59 -10.10
C SER A 374 -2.66 7.98 -9.53
N PHE A 375 -1.82 8.92 -9.98
CA PHE A 375 -1.99 10.36 -9.85
C PHE A 375 -1.77 11.04 -11.19
N ALA A 376 -1.92 12.36 -11.22
CA ALA A 376 -1.34 13.16 -12.29
C ALA A 376 0.18 12.97 -12.30
N GLY A 377 0.71 12.53 -13.45
CA GLY A 377 2.14 12.28 -13.64
C GLY A 377 2.61 10.87 -13.28
N THR A 378 1.79 9.98 -12.74
CA THR A 378 2.24 8.61 -12.40
C THR A 378 1.15 7.56 -12.58
N SER A 379 1.59 6.35 -12.93
CA SER A 379 0.78 5.12 -12.86
C SER A 379 1.67 3.98 -12.40
N ALA A 380 1.25 3.28 -11.35
CA ALA A 380 1.98 2.17 -10.74
C ALA A 380 1.13 0.89 -10.77
N LEU A 381 1.78 -0.24 -11.01
CA LEU A 381 1.18 -1.57 -11.00
C LEU A 381 2.13 -2.55 -10.33
N ILE A 382 1.60 -3.35 -9.42
CA ILE A 382 2.16 -4.62 -8.96
C ILE A 382 1.18 -5.71 -9.38
N LYS A 383 1.65 -6.70 -10.12
CA LYS A 383 0.90 -7.89 -10.48
C LYS A 383 1.70 -9.13 -10.13
N LYS A 384 1.27 -9.87 -9.09
CA LYS A 384 1.79 -11.19 -8.75
C LYS A 384 0.85 -12.23 -9.32
N TYR A 385 1.42 -13.24 -9.98
CA TYR A 385 0.71 -14.36 -10.57
C TYR A 385 0.76 -15.58 -9.65
N ALA A 386 -0.15 -16.52 -9.85
CA ALA A 386 -0.30 -17.73 -9.04
C ALA A 386 0.96 -18.64 -9.02
N ASP A 387 1.79 -18.57 -10.06
CA ASP A 387 3.04 -19.33 -10.18
C ASP A 387 4.26 -18.67 -9.52
N GLY A 388 4.04 -17.60 -8.73
CA GLY A 388 5.10 -16.88 -8.02
C GLY A 388 5.85 -15.85 -8.84
N GLU A 389 5.43 -15.61 -10.09
CA GLU A 389 6.01 -14.53 -10.90
C GLU A 389 5.34 -13.19 -10.57
N MET A 390 6.15 -12.12 -10.44
CA MET A 390 5.66 -10.78 -10.13
C MET A 390 6.22 -9.77 -11.14
N TRP A 391 5.34 -8.92 -11.64
CA TRP A 391 5.65 -7.81 -12.54
C TRP A 391 5.31 -6.49 -11.87
N ILE A 392 6.28 -5.60 -11.81
CA ILE A 392 6.12 -4.25 -11.26
C ILE A 392 6.46 -3.25 -12.35
N LEU A 393 5.53 -2.33 -12.62
CA LEU A 393 5.70 -1.30 -13.61
C LEU A 393 5.22 0.05 -13.07
N VAL A 394 6.10 1.06 -13.12
CA VAL A 394 5.77 2.42 -12.72
C VAL A 394 6.15 3.40 -13.83
N THR A 395 5.28 4.34 -14.13
CA THR A 395 5.51 5.40 -15.13
C THR A 395 5.59 6.76 -14.46
N ASN A 396 6.33 7.69 -15.06
CA ASN A 396 6.38 9.09 -14.64
C ASN A 396 5.49 10.01 -15.50
N THR A 397 4.53 9.46 -16.20
CA THR A 397 3.65 10.21 -17.10
C THR A 397 2.21 9.77 -16.92
N SER A 398 1.30 10.68 -16.65
CA SER A 398 -0.14 10.38 -16.71
C SER A 398 -0.62 10.33 -18.16
N THR A 399 -1.73 9.60 -18.39
CA THR A 399 -2.39 9.50 -19.69
C THR A 399 -3.83 10.03 -19.60
N TRP A 400 -4.44 10.29 -20.74
CA TRP A 400 -5.85 10.68 -20.82
C TRP A 400 -6.84 9.64 -20.23
N ARG A 401 -6.36 8.40 -19.99
CA ARG A 401 -7.14 7.35 -19.31
C ARG A 401 -7.20 7.51 -17.79
N GLY A 402 -6.36 8.36 -17.19
CA GLY A 402 -6.28 8.54 -15.75
C GLY A 402 -6.05 7.20 -15.02
N SER A 403 -6.78 6.93 -13.95
CA SER A 403 -6.66 5.69 -13.16
C SER A 403 -6.95 4.41 -13.98
N ARG A 404 -7.75 4.49 -15.04
CA ARG A 404 -8.05 3.35 -15.91
C ARG A 404 -6.85 2.90 -16.74
N PHE A 405 -5.78 3.71 -16.81
CA PHE A 405 -4.57 3.36 -17.55
C PHE A 405 -3.86 2.14 -16.97
N THR A 406 -4.02 1.85 -15.68
CA THR A 406 -3.47 0.65 -15.04
C THR A 406 -3.91 -0.67 -15.70
N ARG A 407 -5.08 -0.70 -16.36
CA ARG A 407 -5.50 -1.86 -17.18
C ARG A 407 -4.61 -2.05 -18.41
N ASN A 408 -4.10 -0.96 -18.99
CA ASN A 408 -3.23 -1.01 -20.16
C ASN A 408 -1.81 -1.43 -19.77
N THR A 409 -1.30 -0.97 -18.61
CA THR A 409 -0.02 -1.47 -18.07
C THR A 409 -0.11 -2.93 -17.68
N GLY A 410 -1.23 -3.38 -17.10
CA GLY A 410 -1.50 -4.80 -16.83
C GLY A 410 -1.52 -5.66 -18.11
N ALA A 411 -2.17 -5.17 -19.17
CA ALA A 411 -2.16 -5.84 -20.47
C ALA A 411 -0.76 -5.90 -21.10
N LEU A 412 0.05 -4.85 -20.92
CA LEU A 412 1.46 -4.86 -21.33
C LEU A 412 2.23 -5.95 -20.55
N CYS A 413 2.16 -5.98 -19.22
CA CYS A 413 2.85 -6.98 -18.41
C CYS A 413 2.43 -8.41 -18.81
N PHE A 414 1.15 -8.67 -19.02
CA PHE A 414 0.66 -9.96 -19.50
C PHE A 414 1.22 -10.34 -20.87
N ASN A 415 1.27 -9.40 -21.81
CA ASN A 415 1.85 -9.62 -23.15
C ASN A 415 3.35 -9.88 -23.09
N LEU A 416 4.10 -9.11 -22.28
CA LEU A 416 5.54 -9.32 -22.09
C LEU A 416 5.80 -10.68 -21.46
N ARG A 417 5.08 -11.03 -20.41
CA ARG A 417 5.16 -12.32 -19.74
C ARG A 417 4.93 -13.47 -20.73
N SER A 418 3.81 -13.46 -21.44
CA SER A 418 3.45 -14.55 -22.38
C SER A 418 4.45 -14.77 -23.51
N ARG A 419 5.22 -13.74 -23.88
CA ARG A 419 6.15 -13.78 -25.00
C ARG A 419 7.62 -14.01 -24.62
N PHE A 420 8.01 -13.55 -23.42
CA PHE A 420 9.41 -13.44 -23.06
C PHE A 420 9.79 -14.19 -21.78
N ASP A 421 8.82 -14.84 -21.12
CA ASP A 421 9.04 -15.59 -19.88
C ASP A 421 10.25 -16.54 -19.96
N SER A 422 10.33 -17.36 -20.99
CA SER A 422 11.42 -18.32 -21.19
C SER A 422 12.78 -17.68 -21.54
N GLN A 423 12.79 -16.38 -21.86
CA GLN A 423 13.98 -15.62 -22.24
C GLN A 423 14.53 -14.76 -21.08
N LEU A 424 13.79 -14.68 -19.95
CA LEU A 424 14.25 -13.92 -18.78
C LEU A 424 15.60 -14.50 -18.28
N PRO A 425 16.55 -13.65 -17.84
CA PRO A 425 17.79 -14.11 -17.26
C PRO A 425 17.53 -15.03 -16.06
N LYS A 426 18.47 -15.96 -15.82
CA LYS A 426 18.38 -16.90 -14.66
C LYS A 426 19.14 -16.42 -13.43
N ARG A 427 19.78 -15.25 -13.48
CA ARG A 427 20.50 -14.68 -12.35
C ARG A 427 19.54 -13.94 -11.41
N ASP A 428 19.90 -13.86 -10.15
CA ASP A 428 19.19 -13.07 -9.15
C ASP A 428 19.92 -11.74 -8.92
N LEU A 429 19.30 -10.63 -9.32
CA LEU A 429 19.84 -9.28 -9.16
C LEU A 429 19.73 -8.74 -7.72
N PHE A 430 18.99 -9.41 -6.83
CA PHE A 430 18.99 -9.07 -5.41
C PHE A 430 20.27 -9.46 -4.70
N ARG A 431 21.08 -10.32 -5.31
CA ARG A 431 22.33 -10.82 -4.73
C ARG A 431 23.56 -10.21 -5.40
N ALA A 432 24.56 -9.92 -4.59
CA ALA A 432 25.88 -9.59 -5.11
C ALA A 432 26.44 -10.80 -5.86
N ASN A 433 26.96 -10.60 -7.07
CA ASN A 433 27.62 -11.64 -7.87
C ASN A 433 29.07 -11.83 -7.40
#